data_a131aefe8928d7829e86c449e6d6c6e1
#
_entry.id   a131aefe8928d7829e86c449e6d6c6e1
#
_cell.length_a   1.000
_cell.length_b   1.000
_cell.length_c   1.000
_cell.angle_alpha   90.00
_cell.angle_beta   90.00
_cell.angle_gamma   90.00
#
_symmetry.space_group_name_H-M   'P 1'
#
loop_
_entity.id
_entity.type
_entity.pdbx_description
1 polymer ?
#
loop_
_entity_poly.entity_id
_entity_poly.type
_entity_poly.pdbx_seq_one_letter_code
_entity_poly.pdbx_strand_id
1 'polypeptide(L)'
;SHLRFSLGPMKPAEQEPKSGKRYTMYHGTKVQTARSIIQNGFQQSADGMLGPGVYVSRNQKKAERYPMNSPVTDRVVLKLSVDCGKVKRIDKDNHPLQKTWHSQGYDTAWVPPKCGMKAVPSGLEEDCVWDPNRIEVVDITPQIQNSLRENDYIKYS
;
A
#
# COMPACT_ATOMS: atom_id res chain seq x y z
N SER A 1 -7.02 -9.68 -28.04
CA SER A 1 -7.24 -8.99 -29.29
C SER A 1 -6.09 -8.03 -29.60
N HIS A 2 -6.18 -7.34 -30.71
CA HIS A 2 -5.09 -6.50 -31.23
C HIS A 2 -4.67 -5.37 -30.28
N LEU A 3 -5.61 -4.81 -29.52
CA LEU A 3 -5.30 -3.72 -28.60
C LEU A 3 -4.37 -4.13 -27.46
N ARG A 4 -4.37 -5.41 -27.07
CA ARG A 4 -3.46 -5.90 -26.02
C ARG A 4 -2.01 -5.84 -26.45
N PHE A 5 -1.70 -6.13 -27.70
CA PHE A 5 -0.33 -6.15 -28.19
C PHE A 5 0.26 -4.75 -28.28
N SER A 6 -0.56 -3.74 -28.59
CA SER A 6 -0.11 -2.35 -28.67
C SER A 6 0.10 -1.70 -27.31
N LEU A 7 -0.59 -2.20 -26.26
CA LEU A 7 -0.51 -1.64 -24.92
C LEU A 7 0.62 -2.24 -24.06
N GLY A 8 1.18 -3.38 -24.50
CA GLY A 8 2.18 -4.10 -23.73
C GLY A 8 1.61 -4.78 -22.49
N PRO A 9 2.46 -5.44 -21.71
CA PRO A 9 2.01 -6.13 -20.51
C PRO A 9 1.63 -5.16 -19.40
N MET A 10 0.65 -5.53 -18.59
CA MET A 10 0.28 -4.76 -17.40
C MET A 10 1.42 -4.83 -16.38
N LYS A 11 1.66 -3.71 -15.68
CA LYS A 11 2.57 -3.68 -14.53
C LYS A 11 2.01 -4.54 -13.40
N PRO A 12 2.87 -5.16 -12.57
CA PRO A 12 2.39 -6.01 -11.46
C PRO A 12 1.35 -5.34 -10.56
N ALA A 13 1.55 -4.06 -10.22
CA ALA A 13 0.61 -3.35 -9.35
C ALA A 13 -0.72 -2.99 -10.03
N GLU A 14 -0.86 -3.22 -11.34
CA GLU A 14 -2.11 -3.01 -12.08
C GLU A 14 -2.98 -4.26 -12.15
N GLN A 15 -2.42 -5.41 -11.77
CA GLN A 15 -3.12 -6.69 -11.78
C GLN A 15 -3.64 -7.01 -10.39
N GLU A 16 -4.82 -7.62 -10.33
CA GLU A 16 -5.37 -8.10 -9.07
C GLU A 16 -4.40 -9.07 -8.39
N PRO A 17 -4.08 -8.87 -7.10
CA PRO A 17 -3.28 -9.84 -6.38
C PRO A 17 -3.98 -11.19 -6.37
N LYS A 18 -3.24 -12.24 -6.69
CA LYS A 18 -3.79 -13.58 -6.68
C LYS A 18 -3.99 -14.06 -5.25
N SER A 19 -5.16 -14.63 -4.97
CA SER A 19 -5.46 -15.19 -3.66
C SER A 19 -4.45 -16.28 -3.29
N GLY A 20 -4.03 -16.26 -2.03
CA GLY A 20 -3.09 -17.26 -1.50
C GLY A 20 -1.63 -16.99 -1.81
N LYS A 21 -1.30 -15.88 -2.48
CA LYS A 21 0.10 -15.53 -2.81
C LYS A 21 0.64 -14.45 -1.91
N ARG A 22 1.97 -14.41 -1.79
CA ARG A 22 2.70 -13.34 -1.11
C ARG A 22 3.17 -12.30 -2.11
N TYR A 23 3.12 -11.05 -1.67
CA TYR A 23 3.58 -9.91 -2.48
C TYR A 23 4.45 -8.98 -1.65
N THR A 24 5.38 -8.32 -2.32
CA THR A 24 6.10 -7.19 -1.73
C THR A 24 5.17 -5.98 -1.79
N MET A 25 4.94 -5.37 -0.64
CA MET A 25 4.12 -4.17 -0.51
C MET A 25 4.83 -3.14 0.36
N TYR A 26 4.28 -1.93 0.42
CA TYR A 26 4.91 -0.80 1.08
C TYR A 26 3.91 -0.06 1.95
N HIS A 27 4.42 0.52 3.03
CA HIS A 27 3.63 1.33 3.95
C HIS A 27 4.45 2.52 4.41
N GLY A 28 3.97 3.72 4.13
CA GLY A 28 4.61 4.97 4.57
C GLY A 28 4.09 5.40 5.92
N THR A 29 4.99 5.77 6.83
CA THR A 29 4.63 6.17 8.18
C THR A 29 5.69 7.07 8.80
N LYS A 30 5.42 7.56 10.02
CA LYS A 30 6.40 8.33 10.80
C LYS A 30 7.45 7.41 11.41
N VAL A 31 8.64 7.97 11.70
CA VAL A 31 9.75 7.24 12.31
C VAL A 31 9.32 6.53 13.61
N GLN A 32 8.64 7.24 14.51
CA GLN A 32 8.22 6.65 15.79
C GLN A 32 7.19 5.54 15.60
N THR A 33 6.25 5.71 14.69
CA THR A 33 5.25 4.69 14.36
C THR A 33 5.93 3.45 13.76
N ALA A 34 6.92 3.64 12.90
CA ALA A 34 7.68 2.54 12.33
C ALA A 34 8.39 1.72 13.42
N ARG A 35 8.98 2.38 14.40
CA ARG A 35 9.60 1.70 15.54
C ARG A 35 8.59 0.84 16.30
N SER A 36 7.42 1.40 16.55
CA SER A 36 6.34 0.65 17.22
C SER A 36 5.90 -0.56 16.41
N ILE A 37 5.75 -0.40 15.10
CA ILE A 37 5.37 -1.50 14.21
C ILE A 37 6.42 -2.62 14.24
N ILE A 38 7.70 -2.28 14.21
CA ILE A 38 8.78 -3.25 14.23
C ILE A 38 8.81 -4.00 15.57
N GLN A 39 8.55 -3.32 16.67
CA GLN A 39 8.57 -3.92 18.00
C GLN A 39 7.31 -4.73 18.30
N ASN A 40 6.14 -4.24 17.91
CA ASN A 40 4.84 -4.76 18.37
C ASN A 40 3.95 -5.29 17.24
N GLY A 41 4.36 -5.14 16.00
CA GLY A 41 3.54 -5.46 14.84
C GLY A 41 2.59 -4.34 14.46
N PHE A 42 1.96 -4.49 13.29
CA PHE A 42 0.93 -3.56 12.83
C PHE A 42 -0.32 -3.66 13.68
N GLN A 43 -1.01 -2.55 13.79
CA GLN A 43 -2.38 -2.50 14.32
C GLN A 43 -3.32 -2.02 13.22
N GLN A 44 -4.55 -2.49 13.23
CA GLN A 44 -5.57 -2.04 12.27
C GLN A 44 -5.83 -0.56 12.43
N SER A 45 -5.95 0.16 11.31
CA SER A 45 -6.59 1.47 11.31
C SER A 45 -8.07 1.27 11.62
N ALA A 46 -8.62 2.15 12.45
CA ALA A 46 -10.00 1.98 12.90
C ALA A 46 -11.02 2.30 11.80
N ASP A 47 -10.71 3.27 10.93
CA ASP A 47 -11.67 3.77 9.94
C ASP A 47 -10.96 4.34 8.72
N GLY A 48 -10.62 3.47 7.78
CA GLY A 48 -10.17 3.86 6.45
C GLY A 48 -11.29 3.65 5.43
N MET A 49 -11.02 4.00 4.17
CA MET A 49 -12.01 3.88 3.10
C MET A 49 -12.50 2.45 2.86
N LEU A 50 -11.69 1.46 3.22
CA LEU A 50 -12.03 0.03 3.13
C LEU A 50 -12.38 -0.58 4.50
N GLY A 51 -12.67 0.26 5.50
CA GLY A 51 -12.92 -0.20 6.85
C GLY A 51 -11.65 -0.50 7.63
N PRO A 52 -11.75 -1.20 8.76
CA PRO A 52 -10.60 -1.54 9.59
C PRO A 52 -9.62 -2.44 8.85
N GLY A 53 -8.33 -2.24 9.10
CA GLY A 53 -7.27 -3.05 8.52
C GLY A 53 -5.96 -2.30 8.43
N VAL A 54 -4.97 -2.95 7.85
CA VAL A 54 -3.66 -2.35 7.59
C VAL A 54 -3.60 -1.97 6.11
N TYR A 55 -3.39 -0.68 5.84
CA TYR A 55 -3.37 -0.14 4.49
C TYR A 55 -1.95 -0.19 3.93
N VAL A 56 -1.79 -0.86 2.80
CA VAL A 56 -0.52 -1.10 2.13
C VAL A 56 -0.69 -0.96 0.63
N SER A 57 0.40 -0.88 -0.12
CA SER A 57 0.33 -0.82 -1.57
C SER A 57 1.58 -1.46 -2.19
N ARG A 58 1.41 -2.10 -3.33
CA ARG A 58 2.55 -2.56 -4.12
C ARG A 58 3.26 -1.41 -4.83
N ASN A 59 2.63 -0.24 -4.86
CA ASN A 59 3.21 0.96 -5.45
C ASN A 59 4.01 1.72 -4.38
N GLN A 60 5.34 1.64 -4.45
CA GLN A 60 6.22 2.29 -3.49
C GLN A 60 6.05 3.81 -3.48
N LYS A 61 5.81 4.43 -4.63
CA LYS A 61 5.61 5.88 -4.73
C LYS A 61 4.41 6.35 -3.94
N LYS A 62 3.37 5.54 -3.86
CA LYS A 62 2.21 5.87 -3.03
C LYS A 62 2.60 5.90 -1.55
N ALA A 63 3.32 4.90 -1.08
CA ALA A 63 3.78 4.84 0.30
C ALA A 63 4.69 6.04 0.66
N GLU A 64 5.52 6.49 -0.27
CA GLU A 64 6.42 7.63 -0.07
C GLU A 64 5.69 8.95 0.21
N ARG A 65 4.41 9.06 -0.15
CA ARG A 65 3.59 10.26 0.09
C ARG A 65 3.12 10.39 1.54
N TYR A 66 3.18 9.32 2.30
CA TYR A 66 2.60 9.29 3.64
C TYR A 66 3.64 9.34 4.76
N PRO A 67 3.30 9.95 5.87
CA PRO A 67 2.08 10.75 6.07
C PRO A 67 2.21 12.12 5.42
N MET A 68 1.16 12.55 4.71
CA MET A 68 1.19 13.77 3.88
C MET A 68 1.45 15.04 4.68
N ASN A 69 1.03 15.07 5.95
CA ASN A 69 1.15 16.25 6.81
C ASN A 69 2.42 16.27 7.65
N SER A 70 3.33 15.32 7.42
CA SER A 70 4.59 15.25 8.16
C SER A 70 5.76 15.61 7.26
N PRO A 71 6.83 16.24 7.80
CA PRO A 71 8.01 16.55 7.01
C PRO A 71 8.71 15.27 6.54
N VAL A 72 9.42 15.35 5.43
CA VAL A 72 10.18 14.24 4.85
C VAL A 72 11.18 13.65 5.87
N THR A 73 11.73 14.51 6.74
CA THR A 73 12.67 14.09 7.82
C THR A 73 12.04 13.12 8.81
N ASP A 74 10.70 13.09 8.90
CA ASP A 74 9.97 12.21 9.82
C ASP A 74 9.15 11.15 9.08
N ARG A 75 9.59 10.79 7.86
CA ARG A 75 8.92 9.76 7.06
C ARG A 75 9.84 8.60 6.78
N VAL A 76 9.28 7.41 6.86
CA VAL A 76 9.93 6.17 6.43
C VAL A 76 8.97 5.35 5.60
N VAL A 77 9.51 4.51 4.73
CA VAL A 77 8.73 3.50 4.01
C VAL A 77 9.17 2.14 4.52
N LEU A 78 8.20 1.37 4.98
CA LEU A 78 8.40 -0.02 5.35
C LEU A 78 8.17 -0.88 4.11
N LYS A 79 9.14 -1.75 3.81
CA LYS A 79 9.01 -2.78 2.80
C LYS A 79 8.50 -4.04 3.46
N LEU A 80 7.45 -4.62 2.91
CA LEU A 80 6.66 -5.66 3.54
C LEU A 80 6.58 -6.89 2.65
N SER A 81 6.51 -8.06 3.29
CA SER A 81 6.04 -9.30 2.67
C SER A 81 4.63 -9.57 3.18
N VAL A 82 3.65 -9.61 2.27
CA VAL A 82 2.24 -9.72 2.62
C VAL A 82 1.64 -10.99 2.04
N ASP A 83 1.08 -11.84 2.90
CA ASP A 83 0.24 -12.95 2.49
C ASP A 83 -1.18 -12.43 2.31
N CYS A 84 -1.62 -12.26 1.06
CA CYS A 84 -2.90 -11.63 0.76
C CYS A 84 -4.11 -12.49 1.14
N GLY A 85 -3.95 -13.80 1.29
CA GLY A 85 -5.09 -14.66 1.51
C GLY A 85 -6.13 -14.52 0.41
N LYS A 86 -7.40 -14.52 0.77
CA LYS A 86 -8.51 -14.37 -0.19
C LYS A 86 -8.75 -12.89 -0.49
N VAL A 87 -8.60 -12.50 -1.75
CA VAL A 87 -8.65 -11.09 -2.19
C VAL A 87 -10.01 -10.73 -2.76
N LYS A 88 -10.54 -9.57 -2.34
CA LYS A 88 -11.76 -8.98 -2.90
C LYS A 88 -11.42 -7.67 -3.61
N ARG A 89 -11.81 -7.57 -4.87
CA ARG A 89 -11.71 -6.34 -5.66
C ARG A 89 -12.81 -5.36 -5.25
N ILE A 90 -12.41 -4.13 -4.93
CA ILE A 90 -13.31 -3.01 -4.63
C ILE A 90 -12.95 -1.90 -5.62
N ASP A 91 -13.74 -1.72 -6.66
CA ASP A 91 -13.37 -0.89 -7.81
C ASP A 91 -14.32 0.29 -8.07
N LYS A 92 -15.22 0.56 -7.16
CA LYS A 92 -16.15 1.70 -7.28
C LYS A 92 -16.57 2.19 -5.90
N ASP A 93 -16.87 3.49 -5.82
CA ASP A 93 -17.45 4.08 -4.62
C ASP A 93 -18.79 3.40 -4.31
N ASN A 94 -19.09 3.25 -3.03
CA ASN A 94 -20.30 2.60 -2.55
C ASN A 94 -20.46 1.14 -3.03
N HIS A 95 -19.34 0.47 -3.27
CA HIS A 95 -19.36 -0.97 -3.52
C HIS A 95 -20.06 -1.66 -2.34
N PRO A 96 -20.95 -2.66 -2.58
CA PRO A 96 -21.69 -3.33 -1.49
C PRO A 96 -20.80 -3.88 -0.37
N LEU A 97 -19.57 -4.31 -0.70
CA LEU A 97 -18.63 -4.87 0.26
C LEU A 97 -17.48 -3.94 0.63
N GLN A 98 -17.60 -2.63 0.32
CA GLN A 98 -16.48 -1.71 0.51
C GLN A 98 -15.90 -1.72 1.92
N LYS A 99 -16.72 -1.85 2.94
CA LYS A 99 -16.28 -1.90 4.36
C LYS A 99 -16.64 -3.20 5.07
N THR A 100 -17.21 -4.16 4.36
CA THR A 100 -17.69 -5.42 4.95
C THR A 100 -17.06 -6.67 4.29
N TRP A 101 -16.07 -6.48 3.45
CA TRP A 101 -15.43 -7.58 2.73
C TRP A 101 -14.88 -8.68 3.64
N HIS A 102 -14.36 -8.31 4.81
CA HIS A 102 -13.82 -9.31 5.73
C HIS A 102 -14.92 -10.21 6.30
N SER A 103 -16.05 -9.65 6.70
CA SER A 103 -17.17 -10.45 7.23
C SER A 103 -17.77 -11.38 6.17
N GLN A 104 -17.46 -11.15 4.90
CA GLN A 104 -17.88 -12.01 3.79
C GLN A 104 -16.81 -13.03 3.39
N GLY A 105 -15.77 -13.19 4.20
CA GLY A 105 -14.76 -14.24 4.04
C GLY A 105 -13.49 -13.83 3.31
N TYR A 106 -13.25 -12.54 3.10
CA TYR A 106 -12.05 -12.07 2.42
C TYR A 106 -10.98 -11.59 3.42
N ASP A 107 -9.73 -11.81 3.09
CA ASP A 107 -8.58 -11.46 3.94
C ASP A 107 -7.97 -10.12 3.55
N THR A 108 -8.10 -9.73 2.29
CA THR A 108 -7.56 -8.50 1.73
C THR A 108 -8.59 -7.89 0.78
N ALA A 109 -8.76 -6.57 0.88
CA ALA A 109 -9.50 -5.80 -0.12
C ALA A 109 -8.50 -5.06 -1.01
N TRP A 110 -8.75 -5.06 -2.32
CA TRP A 110 -7.88 -4.45 -3.31
C TRP A 110 -8.64 -3.42 -4.15
N VAL A 111 -8.11 -2.19 -4.18
CA VAL A 111 -8.60 -1.14 -5.07
C VAL A 111 -7.63 -1.02 -6.24
N PRO A 112 -8.08 -1.30 -7.48
CA PRO A 112 -7.19 -1.20 -8.63
C PRO A 112 -6.76 0.24 -8.89
N PRO A 113 -5.59 0.44 -9.53
CA PRO A 113 -5.19 1.78 -9.95
C PRO A 113 -6.16 2.32 -11.00
N LYS A 114 -6.30 3.64 -11.02
CA LYS A 114 -7.07 4.37 -12.04
C LYS A 114 -8.53 3.95 -12.15
N CYS A 115 -9.13 3.46 -11.07
CA CYS A 115 -10.54 3.06 -11.09
C CYS A 115 -11.51 4.23 -10.92
N GLY A 116 -11.00 5.43 -10.63
CA GLY A 116 -11.82 6.63 -10.52
C GLY A 116 -12.56 6.81 -9.21
N MET A 117 -12.26 6.03 -8.19
CA MET A 117 -12.89 6.19 -6.89
C MET A 117 -12.48 7.52 -6.24
N LYS A 118 -13.45 8.27 -5.73
CA LYS A 118 -13.20 9.54 -5.01
C LYS A 118 -12.41 9.32 -3.73
N ALA A 119 -12.57 8.17 -3.11
CA ALA A 119 -11.85 7.81 -1.90
C ALA A 119 -10.36 7.53 -2.14
N VAL A 120 -9.93 7.33 -3.40
CA VAL A 120 -8.53 7.14 -3.79
C VAL A 120 -8.18 8.14 -4.89
N PRO A 121 -8.08 9.44 -4.55
CA PRO A 121 -7.86 10.49 -5.56
C PRO A 121 -6.50 10.39 -6.25
N SER A 122 -5.52 9.73 -5.64
CA SER A 122 -4.20 9.53 -6.25
C SER A 122 -4.25 8.65 -7.50
N GLY A 123 -5.28 7.81 -7.65
CA GLY A 123 -5.37 6.83 -8.72
C GLY A 123 -4.37 5.69 -8.62
N LEU A 124 -3.64 5.57 -7.51
CA LEU A 124 -2.69 4.48 -7.27
C LEU A 124 -3.38 3.35 -6.50
N GLU A 125 -2.92 2.11 -6.71
CA GLU A 125 -3.54 0.97 -6.05
C GLU A 125 -3.50 1.07 -4.54
N GLU A 126 -4.52 0.50 -3.90
CA GLU A 126 -4.63 0.42 -2.45
C GLU A 126 -5.01 -0.99 -2.04
N ASP A 127 -4.36 -1.51 -1.02
CA ASP A 127 -4.69 -2.79 -0.42
C ASP A 127 -4.98 -2.58 1.06
N CYS A 128 -5.97 -3.28 1.58
CA CYS A 128 -6.28 -3.30 3.00
C CYS A 128 -6.25 -4.75 3.49
N VAL A 129 -5.35 -5.05 4.41
CA VAL A 129 -5.17 -6.39 4.98
C VAL A 129 -5.79 -6.41 6.35
N TRP A 130 -6.75 -7.32 6.57
CA TRP A 130 -7.47 -7.40 7.85
C TRP A 130 -6.56 -7.84 9.00
N ASP A 131 -5.83 -8.93 8.82
CA ASP A 131 -5.03 -9.52 9.88
C ASP A 131 -3.58 -9.05 9.82
N PRO A 132 -3.11 -8.27 10.81
CA PRO A 132 -1.72 -7.81 10.84
C PRO A 132 -0.69 -8.94 10.80
N ASN A 133 -1.04 -10.14 11.25
CA ASN A 133 -0.12 -11.29 11.24
C ASN A 133 0.20 -11.80 9.84
N ARG A 134 -0.51 -11.34 8.82
CA ARG A 134 -0.21 -11.64 7.42
C ARG A 134 0.90 -10.77 6.85
N ILE A 135 1.41 -9.82 7.63
CA ILE A 135 2.36 -8.80 7.18
C ILE A 135 3.67 -8.96 7.95
N GLU A 136 4.77 -9.08 7.21
CA GLU A 136 6.12 -9.12 7.75
C GLU A 136 6.90 -7.91 7.25
N VAL A 137 7.54 -7.18 8.15
CA VAL A 137 8.44 -6.08 7.77
C VAL A 137 9.79 -6.68 7.38
N VAL A 138 10.21 -6.44 6.14
CA VAL A 138 11.46 -6.99 5.62
C VAL A 138 12.56 -5.95 5.43
N ASP A 139 12.19 -4.67 5.34
CA ASP A 139 13.16 -3.58 5.23
C ASP A 139 12.53 -2.26 5.61
N ILE A 140 13.35 -1.25 5.89
CA ILE A 140 12.93 0.11 6.23
C ILE A 140 13.81 1.12 5.49
N THR A 141 13.19 2.08 4.83
CA THR A 141 13.89 3.10 4.05
C THR A 141 13.45 4.49 4.51
N PRO A 142 14.32 5.24 5.22
CA PRO A 142 14.04 6.63 5.58
C PRO A 142 13.93 7.51 4.34
N GLN A 143 12.91 8.36 4.26
CA GLN A 143 12.71 9.25 3.11
C GLN A 143 13.80 10.32 3.01
N ILE A 144 14.31 10.78 4.13
CA ILE A 144 15.43 11.73 4.15
C ILE A 144 16.67 11.16 3.46
N GLN A 145 16.93 9.86 3.59
CA GLN A 145 18.05 9.21 2.91
C GLN A 145 17.92 9.26 1.40
N ASN A 146 16.70 9.05 0.88
CA ASN A 146 16.43 9.15 -0.54
C ASN A 146 16.60 10.59 -1.05
N SER A 147 16.11 11.55 -0.29
CA SER A 147 16.27 12.97 -0.62
C SER A 147 17.74 13.38 -0.63
N LEU A 148 18.54 12.91 0.30
CA LEU A 148 19.98 13.19 0.36
C LEU A 148 20.72 12.59 -0.83
N ARG A 149 20.36 11.40 -1.26
CA ARG A 149 20.96 10.77 -2.45
C ARG A 149 20.72 11.58 -3.70
N GLU A 150 19.52 12.09 -3.87
CA GLU A 150 19.16 12.92 -5.04
C GLU A 150 19.91 14.25 -5.03
N ASN A 151 20.18 14.82 -3.87
CA ASN A 151 20.79 16.14 -3.71
C ASN A 151 22.32 16.09 -3.53
N ASP A 152 22.92 14.95 -3.35
CA ASP A 152 24.35 14.80 -3.13
C ASP A 152 25.18 15.42 -4.25
N TYR A 153 24.76 15.23 -5.49
CA TYR A 153 25.43 15.81 -6.65
C TYR A 153 25.37 17.32 -6.67
N ILE A 154 24.28 17.89 -6.18
CA ILE A 154 24.09 19.33 -6.14
C ILE A 154 24.94 19.94 -5.03
N LYS A 155 25.08 19.24 -3.90
CA LYS A 155 25.74 19.75 -2.71
C LYS A 155 27.26 19.73 -2.80
N TYR A 156 27.82 18.76 -3.48
CA TYR A 156 29.26 18.51 -3.53
C TYR A 156 29.85 18.62 -4.93
N SER A 157 29.05 18.99 -5.88
CA SER A 157 29.53 19.33 -7.23
C SER A 157 29.83 20.85 -7.34
#